data_2739f3d0bfb4b77569745df6eaf2b99e
#
_entry.id   2739f3d0bfb4b77569745df6eaf2b99e
#
_cell.length_a   1.000
_cell.length_b   1.000
_cell.length_c   1.000
_cell.angle_alpha   90.00
_cell.angle_beta   90.00
_cell.angle_gamma   90.00
#
_symmetry.space_group_name_H-M   'P 1'
#
loop_
_entity.id
_entity.type
_entity.pdbx_description
1 polymer ?
#
loop_
_entity_poly.entity_id
_entity_poly.type
_entity_poly.pdbx_seq_one_letter_code
_entity_poly.pdbx_strand_id
1 'polypeptide(L)'
;STINPEIMFITTTGNYSIRTPIFRTETSGADYDKENFSYSATDNAPFITNANAFRTPIVLFENYNDQYSVDTVKYIAKRDFSANEVITDIRSKNGADGGYPFDYKLEEALKAGDSIMVIDIISSTFLAAVEGKVIMTRDALKFNKKIDWWTIASISGIPSALTLSADGNIAYVGTTKGKLYKISGIAKAVTKELATVSSVKVIEATEIDSKTFNGQAITSISINPKDFNEVIVTLGNYGNDNHVFRSTDGTTFEAVKLPENVPAYSSLIADGNQDKPKYMIGTEIGLYTSTDLSNWTLDNVIANVPVMEIKQQALENHDPRPIHLVDEVGDVTSIYYPGISNQNVVYVATFGRGLFRCNDYAQRDGESIIENTSSAKSLEMNVYPNPVVSEATISFNVEETSEVSYQIYDLSGRMVKNVTLGTYGQGSHTANFNVNGLTSGTYIVKVQAGTMSNISKILVH
;
A
#
# COMPACT_ATOMS: atom_id res chain seq x y z
N SER A 1 1.19 6.14 -0.80
CA SER A 1 2.36 5.89 -1.62
C SER A 1 3.41 5.13 -0.83
N THR A 2 4.21 4.32 -1.49
CA THR A 2 5.35 3.60 -0.90
C THR A 2 6.67 4.25 -1.29
N ILE A 3 6.68 4.96 -2.40
CA ILE A 3 7.81 5.85 -2.79
C ILE A 3 7.99 6.95 -1.75
N ASN A 4 6.89 7.54 -1.28
CA ASN A 4 6.88 8.46 -0.15
C ASN A 4 5.63 8.20 0.71
N PRO A 5 5.77 7.56 1.89
CA PRO A 5 4.64 7.19 2.76
C PRO A 5 3.81 8.37 3.29
N GLU A 6 4.30 9.59 3.20
CA GLU A 6 3.53 10.78 3.58
C GLU A 6 2.51 11.19 2.51
N ILE A 7 2.69 10.73 1.26
CA ILE A 7 1.75 11.00 0.20
C ILE A 7 0.54 10.07 0.31
N MET A 8 -0.62 10.66 0.50
CA MET A 8 -1.91 9.95 0.59
C MET A 8 -2.87 10.44 -0.49
N PHE A 9 -3.74 9.53 -0.94
CA PHE A 9 -4.83 9.84 -1.88
C PHE A 9 -6.17 9.56 -1.20
N ILE A 10 -7.08 10.51 -1.27
CA ILE A 10 -8.38 10.43 -0.62
C ILE A 10 -9.47 10.76 -1.62
N THR A 11 -10.53 9.96 -1.64
CA THR A 11 -11.77 10.28 -2.33
C THR A 11 -12.84 10.60 -1.29
N THR A 12 -13.67 11.60 -1.56
CA THR A 12 -14.77 11.98 -0.68
C THR A 12 -16.10 11.86 -1.42
N THR A 13 -17.19 11.70 -0.68
CA THR A 13 -18.53 11.80 -1.23
C THR A 13 -18.83 13.26 -1.52
N GLY A 14 -19.24 13.57 -2.76
CA GLY A 14 -19.66 14.92 -3.15
C GLY A 14 -21.10 15.23 -2.72
N ASN A 15 -21.41 16.50 -2.50
CA ASN A 15 -22.79 16.98 -2.39
C ASN A 15 -23.49 16.88 -3.76
N TYR A 16 -24.82 16.86 -3.76
CA TYR A 16 -25.75 16.65 -4.88
C TYR A 16 -25.42 17.34 -6.22
N SER A 17 -24.57 18.34 -6.23
CA SER A 17 -24.17 19.08 -7.43
C SER A 17 -22.70 18.91 -7.81
N ILE A 18 -21.89 18.23 -7.03
CA ILE A 18 -20.45 18.19 -7.19
C ILE A 18 -19.94 16.77 -6.85
N ARG A 19 -19.52 16.03 -7.81
CA ARG A 19 -18.35 15.19 -8.05
C ARG A 19 -17.64 14.71 -6.81
N THR A 20 -17.23 13.46 -6.83
CA THR A 20 -16.31 12.89 -5.83
C THR A 20 -14.90 13.40 -6.15
N PRO A 21 -14.38 14.41 -5.45
CA PRO A 21 -13.04 14.88 -5.71
C PRO A 21 -12.01 13.84 -5.24
N ILE A 22 -10.90 13.77 -5.96
CA ILE A 22 -9.72 13.05 -5.55
C ILE A 22 -8.72 14.10 -5.08
N PHE A 23 -8.16 13.89 -3.90
CA PHE A 23 -7.15 14.77 -3.32
C PHE A 23 -5.88 13.98 -3.05
N ARG A 24 -4.76 14.65 -3.08
CA ARG A 24 -3.48 14.11 -2.59
C ARG A 24 -2.90 15.04 -1.53
N THR A 25 -2.07 14.47 -0.65
CA THR A 25 -1.23 15.22 0.27
C THR A 25 0.22 15.05 -0.13
N GLU A 26 1.05 16.03 0.12
CA GLU A 26 2.50 15.96 -0.06
C GLU A 26 3.19 15.43 1.19
N THR A 27 2.70 15.85 2.35
CA THR A 27 3.18 15.40 3.65
C THR A 27 2.00 14.99 4.54
N SER A 28 2.26 14.11 5.52
CA SER A 28 1.25 13.67 6.47
C SER A 28 0.73 14.84 7.31
N GLY A 29 -0.58 15.05 7.28
CA GLY A 29 -1.24 16.14 8.00
C GLY A 29 -1.17 17.52 7.33
N ALA A 30 -0.55 17.63 6.16
CA ALA A 30 -0.55 18.85 5.37
C ALA A 30 -1.91 19.11 4.70
N ASP A 31 -2.09 20.34 4.24
CA ASP A 31 -3.23 20.69 3.41
C ASP A 31 -3.22 19.86 2.10
N TYR A 32 -4.42 19.51 1.66
CA TYR A 32 -4.56 18.79 0.40
C TYR A 32 -4.14 19.66 -0.78
N ASP A 33 -3.29 19.10 -1.66
CA ASP A 33 -2.95 19.71 -2.94
C ASP A 33 -4.17 19.75 -3.87
N LYS A 34 -4.97 20.80 -3.71
CA LYS A 34 -6.19 21.01 -4.49
C LYS A 34 -5.91 21.59 -5.86
N GLU A 35 -4.84 22.33 -6.00
CA GLU A 35 -4.56 23.11 -7.21
C GLU A 35 -3.95 22.25 -8.32
N ASN A 36 -3.07 21.34 -7.96
CA ASN A 36 -2.36 20.52 -8.93
C ASN A 36 -2.98 19.14 -9.18
N PHE A 37 -3.55 18.52 -8.15
CA PHE A 37 -4.17 17.18 -8.28
C PHE A 37 -5.68 17.24 -8.42
N SER A 38 -6.27 18.33 -8.01
CA SER A 38 -7.70 18.46 -8.18
C SER A 38 -8.03 18.53 -9.66
N TYR A 39 -8.82 17.76 -9.93
CA TYR A 39 -9.74 17.68 -10.93
C TYR A 39 -10.83 18.75 -10.75
N SER A 40 -10.54 19.92 -11.33
CA SER A 40 -11.50 20.98 -11.43
C SER A 40 -12.41 20.80 -12.63
N ALA A 41 -13.68 21.03 -12.45
CA ALA A 41 -14.67 21.03 -13.52
C ALA A 41 -14.44 22.09 -14.57
N THR A 42 -13.69 23.12 -14.24
CA THR A 42 -13.49 24.29 -15.07
C THR A 42 -12.30 24.14 -16.02
N ASP A 43 -11.40 23.20 -15.79
CA ASP A 43 -10.14 23.09 -16.53
C ASP A 43 -10.15 22.07 -17.68
N ASN A 44 -11.25 21.88 -18.39
CA ASN A 44 -11.35 20.86 -19.45
C ASN A 44 -10.96 19.45 -19.02
N ALA A 45 -10.88 19.20 -17.72
CA ALA A 45 -10.72 17.86 -17.23
C ALA A 45 -11.94 17.07 -17.70
N PRO A 46 -11.74 15.94 -18.36
CA PRO A 46 -12.82 15.19 -18.99
C PRO A 46 -13.81 14.58 -18.00
N PHE A 47 -13.88 15.08 -16.80
CA PHE A 47 -14.47 14.45 -15.65
C PHE A 47 -15.80 15.04 -15.29
N ILE A 48 -16.77 14.25 -15.34
CA ILE A 48 -17.92 14.24 -14.47
C ILE A 48 -18.93 15.30 -14.76
N THR A 49 -19.88 14.85 -15.43
CA THR A 49 -21.17 15.54 -15.44
C THR A 49 -22.11 15.01 -14.35
N ASN A 50 -21.99 13.77 -13.93
CA ASN A 50 -22.89 13.17 -12.93
C ASN A 50 -22.18 12.04 -12.18
N ALA A 51 -21.47 12.33 -11.11
CA ALA A 51 -20.94 11.30 -10.24
C ALA A 51 -22.04 10.79 -9.30
N ASN A 52 -22.68 9.71 -9.67
CA ASN A 52 -23.61 9.00 -8.81
C ASN A 52 -22.92 7.89 -7.99
N ALA A 53 -21.60 7.75 -8.12
CA ALA A 53 -20.85 6.80 -7.29
C ALA A 53 -20.71 7.35 -5.88
N PHE A 54 -21.15 6.57 -4.90
CA PHE A 54 -20.94 6.89 -3.49
C PHE A 54 -19.44 6.98 -3.16
N ARG A 55 -18.61 6.12 -3.80
CA ARG A 55 -17.16 6.08 -3.69
C ARG A 55 -16.55 5.91 -5.07
N THR A 56 -15.61 6.76 -5.44
CA THR A 56 -14.84 6.61 -6.68
C THR A 56 -13.75 5.55 -6.46
N PRO A 57 -13.76 4.44 -7.22
CA PRO A 57 -12.67 3.47 -7.18
C PRO A 57 -11.39 4.08 -7.73
N ILE A 58 -10.31 3.96 -6.96
CA ILE A 58 -8.97 4.43 -7.32
C ILE A 58 -7.94 3.34 -7.05
N VAL A 59 -6.83 3.35 -7.79
CA VAL A 59 -5.66 2.53 -7.52
C VAL A 59 -4.39 3.29 -7.91
N LEU A 60 -3.37 3.20 -7.04
CA LEU A 60 -2.01 3.67 -7.29
C LEU A 60 -1.13 2.45 -7.50
N PHE A 61 -0.34 2.47 -8.56
CA PHE A 61 0.74 1.53 -8.83
C PHE A 61 2.06 2.29 -8.87
N GLU A 62 3.08 1.78 -8.21
CA GLU A 62 4.41 2.37 -8.14
C GLU A 62 5.42 1.38 -8.67
N ASN A 63 6.33 1.86 -9.52
CA ASN A 63 7.35 1.03 -10.14
C ASN A 63 8.73 1.62 -9.85
N TYR A 64 9.57 0.82 -9.22
CA TYR A 64 10.94 1.20 -8.83
C TYR A 64 11.97 0.91 -9.93
N ASN A 65 11.56 0.27 -11.04
CA ASN A 65 12.42 -0.05 -12.18
C ASN A 65 11.60 -0.12 -13.47
N ASP A 66 10.98 1.01 -13.84
CA ASP A 66 10.12 1.09 -15.02
C ASP A 66 10.94 1.05 -16.31
N GLN A 67 10.93 -0.12 -16.97
CA GLN A 67 11.63 -0.37 -18.23
C GLN A 67 11.05 0.40 -19.42
N TYR A 68 9.84 0.95 -19.28
CA TYR A 68 9.18 1.71 -20.34
C TYR A 68 9.25 3.22 -20.10
N SER A 69 9.82 3.67 -18.99
CA SER A 69 9.90 5.09 -18.67
C SER A 69 10.62 5.88 -19.74
N VAL A 70 10.05 7.03 -20.09
CA VAL A 70 10.63 8.04 -20.99
C VAL A 70 10.94 9.34 -20.26
N ASP A 71 10.61 9.42 -18.97
CA ASP A 71 10.97 10.54 -18.12
C ASP A 71 12.48 10.60 -17.92
N THR A 72 13.00 11.81 -17.81
CA THR A 72 14.43 12.01 -17.56
C THR A 72 14.66 13.00 -16.42
N VAL A 73 15.74 12.79 -15.68
CA VAL A 73 16.24 13.71 -14.66
C VAL A 73 17.62 14.18 -15.03
N LYS A 74 17.94 15.47 -14.72
CA LYS A 74 19.27 16.03 -14.88
C LYS A 74 20.06 15.77 -13.61
N TYR A 75 21.18 15.08 -13.75
CA TYR A 75 22.17 14.94 -12.67
C TYR A 75 23.38 15.86 -12.92
N ILE A 76 23.84 16.54 -11.89
CA ILE A 76 25.07 17.37 -11.92
C ILE A 76 26.09 16.69 -11.01
N ALA A 77 27.26 16.36 -11.57
CA ALA A 77 28.29 15.66 -10.85
C ALA A 77 28.89 16.52 -9.72
N LYS A 78 28.82 16.02 -8.50
CA LYS A 78 29.39 16.68 -7.30
C LYS A 78 30.91 16.41 -7.16
N ARG A 79 31.45 15.44 -7.87
CA ARG A 79 32.84 15.02 -7.94
C ARG A 79 33.18 14.39 -9.29
N ASP A 80 34.43 14.07 -9.53
CA ASP A 80 34.80 13.23 -10.67
C ASP A 80 34.31 11.79 -10.48
N PHE A 81 33.77 11.20 -11.53
CA PHE A 81 33.36 9.80 -11.60
C PHE A 81 34.09 9.11 -12.77
N SER A 82 34.48 7.87 -12.57
CA SER A 82 35.07 7.04 -13.61
C SER A 82 33.98 6.37 -14.49
N ALA A 83 34.35 5.96 -15.68
CA ALA A 83 33.47 5.10 -16.49
C ALA A 83 33.15 3.81 -15.74
N ASN A 84 31.93 3.30 -15.87
CA ASN A 84 31.37 2.15 -15.15
C ASN A 84 31.17 2.35 -13.63
N GLU A 85 31.45 3.49 -13.08
CA GLU A 85 31.12 3.82 -11.69
C GLU A 85 29.62 4.00 -11.51
N VAL A 86 29.09 3.63 -10.33
CA VAL A 86 27.65 3.76 -10.00
C VAL A 86 27.44 5.04 -9.21
N ILE A 87 26.55 5.87 -9.70
CA ILE A 87 26.01 7.03 -8.97
C ILE A 87 24.80 6.56 -8.17
N THR A 88 24.81 6.73 -6.86
CA THR A 88 23.79 6.19 -5.95
C THR A 88 22.75 7.22 -5.48
N ASP A 89 22.81 8.46 -5.96
CA ASP A 89 22.01 9.58 -5.47
C ASP A 89 21.35 10.39 -6.61
N ILE A 90 20.87 9.69 -7.62
CA ILE A 90 20.03 10.33 -8.64
C ILE A 90 18.62 10.40 -8.11
N ARG A 91 18.01 11.58 -8.18
CA ARG A 91 16.69 11.85 -7.62
C ARG A 91 15.62 11.82 -8.70
N SER A 92 14.64 10.91 -8.50
CA SER A 92 13.45 10.85 -9.33
C SER A 92 12.60 12.13 -9.22
N LYS A 93 11.82 12.41 -10.26
CA LYS A 93 10.74 13.42 -10.20
C LYS A 93 9.51 12.94 -9.41
N ASN A 94 9.45 11.66 -9.06
CA ASN A 94 8.37 11.07 -8.28
C ASN A 94 8.74 11.07 -6.79
N GLY A 95 7.78 11.43 -5.94
CA GLY A 95 7.93 11.33 -4.49
C GLY A 95 8.05 12.65 -3.74
N ALA A 96 7.57 13.77 -4.30
CA ALA A 96 7.65 15.12 -3.74
C ALA A 96 9.07 15.74 -3.78
N ASP A 97 9.30 16.81 -3.06
CA ASP A 97 10.59 17.51 -3.01
C ASP A 97 11.72 16.57 -2.59
N GLY A 98 12.78 16.55 -3.35
CA GLY A 98 13.93 15.68 -3.13
C GLY A 98 13.86 14.30 -3.82
N GLY A 99 12.67 13.82 -4.21
CA GLY A 99 12.47 12.62 -5.00
C GLY A 99 13.04 11.32 -4.41
N TYR A 100 12.59 10.18 -4.92
CA TYR A 100 13.13 8.87 -4.52
C TYR A 100 14.51 8.64 -5.14
N PRO A 101 15.55 8.22 -4.38
CA PRO A 101 16.88 7.97 -4.91
C PRO A 101 16.96 6.66 -5.68
N PHE A 102 17.67 6.66 -6.81
CA PHE A 102 17.97 5.45 -7.56
C PHE A 102 19.41 5.46 -8.08
N ASP A 103 19.90 4.27 -8.43
CA ASP A 103 21.27 4.05 -8.86
C ASP A 103 21.37 4.12 -10.37
N TYR A 104 22.46 4.71 -10.87
CA TYR A 104 22.77 4.76 -12.30
C TYR A 104 24.22 4.42 -12.55
N LYS A 105 24.48 3.45 -13.41
CA LYS A 105 25.83 3.09 -13.83
C LYS A 105 26.25 3.97 -15.02
N LEU A 106 27.32 4.72 -14.87
CA LEU A 106 27.88 5.56 -15.91
C LEU A 106 28.45 4.71 -17.06
N GLU A 107 28.19 5.11 -18.29
CA GLU A 107 28.82 4.55 -19.47
C GLU A 107 30.22 5.19 -19.70
N GLU A 108 30.34 6.50 -19.47
CA GLU A 108 31.54 7.30 -19.63
C GLU A 108 31.91 8.04 -18.35
N ALA A 109 33.16 8.47 -18.24
CA ALA A 109 33.62 9.28 -17.11
C ALA A 109 32.94 10.66 -17.10
N LEU A 110 32.62 11.17 -15.90
CA LEU A 110 31.95 12.44 -15.71
C LEU A 110 32.76 13.32 -14.75
N LYS A 111 33.05 14.56 -15.15
CA LYS A 111 33.83 15.51 -14.31
C LYS A 111 32.93 16.25 -13.35
N ALA A 112 33.49 16.67 -12.22
CA ALA A 112 32.81 17.53 -11.27
C ALA A 112 32.28 18.80 -11.97
N GLY A 113 30.99 19.09 -11.79
CA GLY A 113 30.28 20.21 -12.43
C GLY A 113 29.64 19.90 -13.78
N ASP A 114 30.03 18.81 -14.44
CA ASP A 114 29.35 18.34 -15.65
C ASP A 114 27.96 17.78 -15.33
N SER A 115 27.09 17.73 -16.33
CA SER A 115 25.75 17.20 -16.17
C SER A 115 25.37 16.18 -17.24
N ILE A 116 24.60 15.18 -16.84
CA ILE A 116 24.00 14.18 -17.72
C ILE A 116 22.48 14.15 -17.56
N MET A 117 21.79 13.70 -18.61
CA MET A 117 20.37 13.32 -18.54
C MET A 117 20.26 11.82 -18.33
N VAL A 118 19.57 11.42 -17.27
CA VAL A 118 19.36 10.00 -16.92
C VAL A 118 17.88 9.68 -17.01
N ILE A 119 17.56 8.51 -17.55
CA ILE A 119 16.16 8.03 -17.54
C ILE A 119 15.73 7.80 -16.10
N ASP A 120 14.60 8.41 -15.73
CA ASP A 120 13.97 8.23 -14.41
C ASP A 120 13.21 6.91 -14.41
N ILE A 121 13.81 5.90 -13.82
CA ILE A 121 13.22 4.54 -13.73
C ILE A 121 12.16 4.40 -12.64
N ILE A 122 12.02 5.42 -11.78
CA ILE A 122 10.99 5.45 -10.73
C ILE A 122 9.73 6.08 -11.33
N SER A 123 8.63 5.38 -11.28
CA SER A 123 7.40 5.88 -11.88
C SER A 123 6.16 5.53 -11.07
N SER A 124 5.06 6.23 -11.36
CA SER A 124 3.76 5.91 -10.79
C SER A 124 2.69 5.90 -11.86
N THR A 125 1.70 5.04 -11.70
CA THR A 125 0.47 5.01 -12.48
C THR A 125 -0.71 5.12 -11.53
N PHE A 126 -1.53 6.12 -11.69
CA PHE A 126 -2.76 6.29 -10.92
C PHE A 126 -3.97 6.15 -11.83
N LEU A 127 -4.87 5.25 -11.47
CA LEU A 127 -6.12 5.04 -12.18
C LEU A 127 -7.30 5.48 -11.31
N ALA A 128 -8.31 6.02 -11.94
CA ALA A 128 -9.61 6.23 -11.33
C ALA A 128 -10.72 5.82 -12.31
N ALA A 129 -11.72 5.11 -11.78
CA ALA A 129 -12.91 4.77 -12.52
C ALA A 129 -14.03 5.74 -12.14
N VAL A 130 -14.50 6.50 -13.12
CA VAL A 130 -15.57 7.49 -12.98
C VAL A 130 -16.72 7.15 -13.92
N GLU A 131 -17.91 7.73 -13.70
CA GLU A 131 -19.05 7.44 -14.58
C GLU A 131 -18.69 7.74 -16.04
N GLY A 132 -18.86 6.74 -16.88
CA GLY A 132 -18.61 6.81 -18.32
C GLY A 132 -17.19 6.53 -18.75
N LYS A 133 -16.19 6.49 -17.87
CA LYS A 133 -14.79 6.31 -18.29
C LYS A 133 -13.83 5.85 -17.19
N VAL A 134 -12.69 5.36 -17.64
CA VAL A 134 -11.51 5.14 -16.82
C VAL A 134 -10.42 6.13 -17.23
N ILE A 135 -9.82 6.74 -16.26
CA ILE A 135 -8.80 7.76 -16.43
C ILE A 135 -7.50 7.34 -15.76
N MET A 136 -6.42 7.81 -16.33
CA MET A 136 -5.07 7.51 -15.91
C MET A 136 -4.20 8.76 -15.85
N THR A 137 -3.26 8.80 -14.91
CA THR A 137 -2.14 9.73 -14.95
C THR A 137 -0.83 9.04 -14.54
N ARG A 138 0.27 9.54 -15.11
CA ARG A 138 1.65 9.15 -14.73
C ARG A 138 2.32 10.22 -13.86
N ASP A 139 1.56 11.22 -13.44
CA ASP A 139 2.07 12.38 -12.71
C ASP A 139 1.62 12.41 -11.24
N ALA A 140 1.01 11.33 -10.74
CA ALA A 140 0.40 11.31 -9.42
C ALA A 140 1.36 11.66 -8.28
N LEU A 141 2.65 11.33 -8.40
CA LEU A 141 3.69 11.62 -7.44
C LEU A 141 4.60 12.80 -7.83
N LYS A 142 4.24 13.56 -8.88
CA LYS A 142 4.96 14.77 -9.30
C LYS A 142 4.21 16.01 -8.80
N PHE A 143 4.76 16.69 -7.79
CA PHE A 143 4.10 17.83 -7.13
C PHE A 143 4.42 19.18 -7.77
N ASN A 144 5.46 19.27 -8.55
CA ASN A 144 5.96 20.50 -9.19
C ASN A 144 5.25 20.85 -10.49
N LYS A 145 4.18 20.17 -10.86
CA LYS A 145 3.44 20.38 -12.09
C LYS A 145 1.95 20.06 -11.94
N LYS A 146 1.14 20.65 -12.82
CA LYS A 146 -0.26 20.25 -12.96
C LYS A 146 -0.35 18.85 -13.59
N ILE A 147 -1.26 18.04 -13.08
CA ILE A 147 -1.45 16.66 -13.51
C ILE A 147 -2.05 16.62 -14.91
N ASP A 148 -1.45 15.85 -15.82
CA ASP A 148 -2.07 15.50 -17.09
C ASP A 148 -2.84 14.17 -16.95
N TRP A 149 -4.14 14.24 -17.20
CA TRP A 149 -5.02 13.10 -17.13
C TRP A 149 -5.40 12.59 -18.52
N TRP A 150 -5.46 11.28 -18.68
CA TRP A 150 -5.77 10.61 -19.94
C TRP A 150 -7.00 9.73 -19.78
N THR A 151 -7.96 9.83 -20.70
CA THR A 151 -9.06 8.85 -20.75
C THR A 151 -8.57 7.61 -21.49
N ILE A 152 -8.48 6.47 -20.80
CA ILE A 152 -7.95 5.23 -21.36
C ILE A 152 -9.03 4.25 -21.79
N ALA A 153 -10.24 4.35 -21.25
CA ALA A 153 -11.37 3.54 -21.63
C ALA A 153 -12.69 4.29 -21.46
N SER A 154 -13.67 4.00 -22.31
CA SER A 154 -15.08 4.35 -22.11
C SER A 154 -15.79 3.17 -21.48
N ILE A 155 -16.58 3.41 -20.44
CA ILE A 155 -17.38 2.40 -19.74
C ILE A 155 -18.83 2.85 -19.66
N SER A 156 -19.76 1.92 -19.52
CA SER A 156 -21.18 2.23 -19.37
C SER A 156 -21.62 1.90 -17.94
N GLY A 157 -22.16 2.88 -17.24
CA GLY A 157 -22.66 2.75 -15.88
C GLY A 157 -21.73 3.33 -14.83
N ILE A 158 -22.15 3.18 -13.58
CA ILE A 158 -21.43 3.70 -12.39
C ILE A 158 -20.41 2.65 -11.97
N PRO A 159 -19.10 2.98 -11.94
CA PRO A 159 -18.08 2.05 -11.46
C PRO A 159 -18.23 1.80 -9.95
N SER A 160 -18.04 0.57 -9.55
CA SER A 160 -18.12 0.12 -8.15
C SER A 160 -16.86 -0.61 -7.68
N ALA A 161 -16.09 -1.17 -8.61
CA ALA A 161 -14.84 -1.87 -8.32
C ALA A 161 -13.78 -1.53 -9.37
N LEU A 162 -12.53 -1.41 -8.95
CA LEU A 162 -11.35 -1.22 -9.80
C LEU A 162 -10.19 -1.98 -9.16
N THR A 163 -9.49 -2.76 -9.96
CA THR A 163 -8.26 -3.43 -9.56
C THR A 163 -7.23 -3.36 -10.68
N LEU A 164 -5.95 -3.50 -10.33
CA LEU A 164 -4.82 -3.52 -11.25
C LEU A 164 -3.94 -4.73 -10.94
N SER A 165 -3.42 -5.38 -11.98
CA SER A 165 -2.49 -6.51 -11.84
C SER A 165 -1.18 -6.07 -11.18
N ALA A 166 -0.48 -7.02 -10.57
CA ALA A 166 0.76 -6.76 -9.84
C ALA A 166 1.90 -6.21 -10.73
N ASP A 167 1.85 -6.44 -12.04
CA ASP A 167 2.77 -5.86 -13.03
C ASP A 167 2.34 -4.47 -13.55
N GLY A 168 1.22 -3.94 -13.08
CA GLY A 168 0.68 -2.64 -13.50
C GLY A 168 0.10 -2.60 -14.91
N ASN A 169 -0.12 -3.74 -15.57
CA ASN A 169 -0.44 -3.80 -16.99
C ASN A 169 -1.93 -4.07 -17.31
N ILE A 170 -2.66 -4.77 -16.44
CA ILE A 170 -4.06 -5.15 -16.67
C ILE A 170 -4.93 -4.60 -15.55
N ALA A 171 -5.94 -3.81 -15.91
CA ALA A 171 -6.97 -3.38 -14.97
C ALA A 171 -8.32 -4.02 -15.29
N TYR A 172 -9.12 -4.27 -14.23
CA TYR A 172 -10.52 -4.60 -14.36
C TYR A 172 -11.38 -3.56 -13.65
N VAL A 173 -12.50 -3.22 -14.29
CA VAL A 173 -13.48 -2.28 -13.76
C VAL A 173 -14.86 -2.92 -13.76
N GLY A 174 -15.45 -3.03 -12.58
CA GLY A 174 -16.82 -3.49 -12.38
C GLY A 174 -17.78 -2.33 -12.13
N THR A 175 -19.04 -2.50 -12.53
CA THR A 175 -20.08 -1.49 -12.35
C THR A 175 -21.22 -1.98 -11.46
N THR A 176 -22.02 -1.04 -10.96
CA THR A 176 -23.23 -1.33 -10.17
C THR A 176 -24.33 -2.08 -10.96
N LYS A 177 -24.15 -2.22 -12.28
CA LYS A 177 -25.08 -2.94 -13.16
C LYS A 177 -24.46 -4.18 -13.83
N GLY A 178 -23.45 -4.78 -13.20
CA GLY A 178 -22.87 -6.06 -13.62
C GLY A 178 -22.06 -5.98 -14.91
N LYS A 179 -21.65 -4.81 -15.36
CA LYS A 179 -20.71 -4.69 -16.48
C LYS A 179 -19.29 -4.80 -15.97
N LEU A 180 -18.49 -5.61 -16.64
CA LEU A 180 -17.08 -5.81 -16.35
C LEU A 180 -16.26 -5.41 -17.59
N TYR A 181 -15.23 -4.61 -17.36
CA TYR A 181 -14.29 -4.16 -18.39
C TYR A 181 -12.89 -4.64 -18.06
N LYS A 182 -12.18 -5.17 -19.06
CA LYS A 182 -10.75 -5.48 -19.00
C LYS A 182 -10.01 -4.42 -19.81
N ILE A 183 -8.98 -3.83 -19.22
CA ILE A 183 -8.12 -2.82 -19.84
C ILE A 183 -6.69 -3.33 -19.76
N SER A 184 -6.01 -3.47 -20.88
CA SER A 184 -4.64 -3.96 -20.96
C SER A 184 -3.70 -2.95 -21.64
N GLY A 185 -2.38 -3.17 -21.55
CA GLY A 185 -1.38 -2.29 -22.12
C GLY A 185 -1.02 -1.08 -21.26
N ILE A 186 -1.48 -1.03 -20.02
CA ILE A 186 -1.33 0.11 -19.10
C ILE A 186 0.13 0.41 -18.82
N ALA A 187 0.95 -0.62 -18.54
CA ALA A 187 2.37 -0.45 -18.23
C ALA A 187 3.16 0.21 -19.35
N LYS A 188 2.78 -0.05 -20.61
CA LYS A 188 3.42 0.51 -21.82
C LYS A 188 2.90 1.88 -22.21
N ALA A 189 1.78 2.32 -21.66
CA ALA A 189 1.16 3.62 -21.95
C ALA A 189 1.86 4.74 -21.16
N VAL A 190 3.12 5.00 -21.47
CA VAL A 190 3.97 5.96 -20.75
C VAL A 190 3.81 7.39 -21.24
N THR A 191 3.15 7.61 -22.38
CA THR A 191 2.78 8.94 -22.90
C THR A 191 1.29 9.00 -23.25
N LYS A 192 0.77 10.21 -23.36
CA LYS A 192 -0.63 10.44 -23.73
C LYS A 192 -0.97 9.85 -25.10
N GLU A 193 -0.05 9.95 -26.05
CA GLU A 193 -0.20 9.42 -27.41
C GLU A 193 -0.36 7.89 -27.36
N LEU A 194 0.52 7.19 -26.63
CA LEU A 194 0.44 5.74 -26.47
C LEU A 194 -0.82 5.31 -25.71
N ALA A 195 -1.37 6.17 -24.88
CA ALA A 195 -2.59 5.87 -24.15
C ALA A 195 -3.86 6.13 -24.97
N THR A 196 -3.88 7.13 -25.87
CA THR A 196 -5.13 7.67 -26.41
C THR A 196 -5.20 7.75 -27.94
N VAL A 197 -4.06 7.87 -28.67
CA VAL A 197 -4.05 8.09 -30.12
C VAL A 197 -4.20 6.76 -30.86
N SER A 198 -5.29 6.59 -31.58
CA SER A 198 -5.70 5.32 -32.22
C SER A 198 -4.65 4.66 -33.11
N SER A 199 -3.77 5.42 -33.74
CA SER A 199 -2.74 4.90 -34.67
C SER A 199 -1.53 4.28 -33.93
N VAL A 200 -1.31 4.64 -32.67
CA VAL A 200 -0.13 4.20 -31.87
C VAL A 200 -0.51 3.68 -30.48
N LYS A 201 -1.78 3.76 -30.13
CA LYS A 201 -2.31 3.40 -28.82
C LYS A 201 -2.01 1.94 -28.50
N VAL A 202 -1.44 1.73 -27.30
CA VAL A 202 -1.14 0.40 -26.72
C VAL A 202 -2.22 -0.09 -25.77
N ILE A 203 -3.13 0.81 -25.35
CA ILE A 203 -4.26 0.47 -24.46
C ILE A 203 -5.35 -0.23 -25.28
N GLU A 204 -5.76 -1.38 -24.79
CA GLU A 204 -6.93 -2.11 -25.25
C GLU A 204 -7.96 -2.19 -24.13
N ALA A 205 -9.23 -1.87 -24.44
CA ALA A 205 -10.33 -1.96 -23.47
C ALA A 205 -11.47 -2.77 -24.06
N THR A 206 -11.91 -3.80 -23.36
CA THR A 206 -12.94 -4.74 -23.79
C THR A 206 -14.00 -4.89 -22.70
N GLU A 207 -15.28 -4.78 -23.07
CA GLU A 207 -16.38 -5.17 -22.18
C GLU A 207 -16.48 -6.70 -22.20
N ILE A 208 -16.43 -7.33 -21.03
CA ILE A 208 -16.63 -8.77 -20.85
C ILE A 208 -18.12 -9.04 -20.77
N ASP A 209 -18.55 -10.21 -21.23
CA ASP A 209 -19.97 -10.56 -21.35
C ASP A 209 -20.76 -10.25 -20.06
N SER A 210 -21.60 -9.22 -20.16
CA SER A 210 -22.39 -8.70 -19.05
C SER A 210 -23.53 -9.64 -18.62
N LYS A 211 -23.87 -10.67 -19.41
CA LYS A 211 -24.94 -11.60 -19.07
C LYS A 211 -24.56 -12.52 -17.91
N THR A 212 -23.29 -12.82 -17.76
CA THR A 212 -22.75 -13.67 -16.67
C THR A 212 -23.13 -13.12 -15.29
N PHE A 213 -23.10 -11.79 -15.12
CA PHE A 213 -23.36 -11.14 -13.84
C PHE A 213 -24.81 -10.68 -13.66
N ASN A 214 -25.69 -11.00 -14.61
CA ASN A 214 -27.13 -10.77 -14.55
C ASN A 214 -27.55 -9.35 -14.14
N GLY A 215 -26.76 -8.32 -14.51
CA GLY A 215 -27.02 -6.93 -14.17
C GLY A 215 -26.81 -6.57 -12.69
N GLN A 216 -26.20 -7.42 -11.92
CA GLN A 216 -25.96 -7.25 -10.48
C GLN A 216 -24.71 -6.47 -10.19
N ALA A 217 -24.69 -5.71 -9.09
CA ALA A 217 -23.56 -4.89 -8.71
C ALA A 217 -22.29 -5.72 -8.45
N ILE A 218 -21.22 -5.43 -9.20
CA ILE A 218 -19.89 -5.98 -8.94
C ILE A 218 -19.29 -5.22 -7.77
N THR A 219 -19.00 -5.90 -6.69
CA THR A 219 -18.52 -5.30 -5.43
C THR A 219 -17.02 -5.34 -5.31
N SER A 220 -16.39 -6.41 -5.81
CA SER A 220 -14.93 -6.58 -5.75
C SER A 220 -14.42 -7.38 -6.94
N ILE A 221 -13.17 -7.14 -7.29
CA ILE A 221 -12.41 -7.87 -8.30
C ILE A 221 -11.03 -8.13 -7.73
N SER A 222 -10.60 -9.39 -7.74
CA SER A 222 -9.26 -9.81 -7.32
C SER A 222 -8.55 -10.52 -8.46
N ILE A 223 -7.34 -10.09 -8.78
CA ILE A 223 -6.45 -10.72 -9.77
C ILE A 223 -5.41 -11.52 -9.00
N ASN A 224 -5.13 -12.75 -9.44
CA ASN A 224 -4.04 -13.54 -8.89
C ASN A 224 -2.70 -12.82 -9.18
N PRO A 225 -1.88 -12.50 -8.15
CA PRO A 225 -0.63 -11.78 -8.35
C PRO A 225 0.43 -12.54 -9.15
N LYS A 226 0.29 -13.88 -9.30
CA LYS A 226 1.19 -14.75 -10.06
C LYS A 226 0.64 -15.25 -11.39
N ASP A 227 -0.67 -15.14 -11.60
CA ASP A 227 -1.34 -15.50 -12.86
C ASP A 227 -2.46 -14.52 -13.15
N PHE A 228 -2.18 -13.51 -13.94
CA PHE A 228 -3.12 -12.41 -14.24
C PHE A 228 -4.35 -12.84 -15.06
N ASN A 229 -4.43 -14.09 -15.50
CA ASN A 229 -5.60 -14.68 -16.12
C ASN A 229 -6.58 -15.23 -15.08
N GLU A 230 -6.11 -15.53 -13.86
CA GLU A 230 -6.99 -15.95 -12.79
C GLU A 230 -7.57 -14.72 -12.08
N VAL A 231 -8.89 -14.57 -12.18
CA VAL A 231 -9.63 -13.42 -11.65
C VAL A 231 -10.87 -13.89 -10.91
N ILE A 232 -11.14 -13.30 -9.74
CA ILE A 232 -12.38 -13.49 -8.99
C ILE A 232 -13.19 -12.19 -9.02
N VAL A 233 -14.49 -12.32 -9.23
CA VAL A 233 -15.48 -11.24 -9.19
C VAL A 233 -16.55 -11.58 -8.16
N THR A 234 -16.96 -10.60 -7.35
CA THR A 234 -18.03 -10.76 -6.37
C THR A 234 -19.22 -9.86 -6.65
N LEU A 235 -20.42 -10.31 -6.26
CA LEU A 235 -21.69 -9.61 -6.44
C LEU A 235 -22.36 -9.36 -5.10
N GLY A 236 -22.80 -8.12 -4.87
CA GLY A 236 -23.29 -7.64 -3.57
C GLY A 236 -24.82 -7.63 -3.40
N ASN A 237 -25.60 -7.96 -4.42
CA ASN A 237 -27.06 -7.89 -4.34
C ASN A 237 -27.66 -9.20 -3.86
N TYR A 238 -28.75 -9.12 -3.09
CA TYR A 238 -29.60 -10.29 -2.81
C TYR A 238 -30.34 -10.75 -4.06
N GLY A 239 -30.81 -11.99 -4.05
CA GLY A 239 -31.64 -12.56 -5.12
C GLY A 239 -30.87 -13.14 -6.31
N ASN A 240 -29.54 -13.28 -6.19
CA ASN A 240 -28.72 -14.02 -7.14
C ASN A 240 -28.62 -15.49 -6.77
N ASP A 241 -28.47 -16.33 -7.79
CA ASP A 241 -28.16 -17.76 -7.58
C ASP A 241 -26.70 -17.98 -7.16
N ASN A 242 -25.81 -17.05 -7.53
CA ASN A 242 -24.38 -17.09 -7.23
C ASN A 242 -23.84 -15.68 -7.00
N HIS A 243 -22.93 -15.53 -6.04
CA HIS A 243 -22.31 -14.25 -5.67
C HIS A 243 -20.80 -14.18 -5.96
N VAL A 244 -20.20 -15.29 -6.37
CA VAL A 244 -18.77 -15.38 -6.67
C VAL A 244 -18.59 -16.01 -8.04
N PHE A 245 -17.71 -15.43 -8.83
CA PHE A 245 -17.36 -15.91 -10.17
C PHE A 245 -15.85 -15.94 -10.33
N ARG A 246 -15.34 -16.95 -11.03
CA ARG A 246 -13.91 -17.13 -11.33
C ARG A 246 -13.67 -17.19 -12.82
N SER A 247 -12.59 -16.61 -13.25
CA SER A 247 -12.00 -16.79 -14.57
C SER A 247 -10.60 -17.40 -14.46
N THR A 248 -10.19 -18.17 -15.46
CA THR A 248 -8.83 -18.70 -15.63
C THR A 248 -8.17 -18.23 -16.94
N ASP A 249 -8.91 -17.46 -17.74
CA ASP A 249 -8.44 -16.85 -19.01
C ASP A 249 -8.56 -15.33 -19.00
N GLY A 250 -9.05 -14.75 -17.90
CA GLY A 250 -9.27 -13.33 -17.72
C GLY A 250 -10.43 -12.76 -18.53
N THR A 251 -11.29 -13.61 -19.13
CA THR A 251 -12.39 -13.18 -19.99
C THR A 251 -13.67 -13.98 -19.81
N THR A 252 -13.56 -15.28 -19.56
CA THR A 252 -14.72 -16.20 -19.36
C THR A 252 -14.86 -16.44 -17.85
N PHE A 253 -16.06 -16.22 -17.31
CA PHE A 253 -16.34 -16.36 -15.89
C PHE A 253 -17.35 -17.45 -15.60
N GLU A 254 -17.00 -18.31 -14.64
CA GLU A 254 -17.85 -19.39 -14.16
C GLU A 254 -18.24 -19.15 -12.70
N ALA A 255 -19.46 -19.56 -12.33
CA ALA A 255 -19.94 -19.40 -10.96
C ALA A 255 -19.19 -20.32 -9.98
N VAL A 256 -18.82 -19.78 -8.84
CA VAL A 256 -18.27 -20.50 -7.69
C VAL A 256 -19.32 -20.51 -6.58
N LYS A 257 -19.69 -21.70 -6.11
CA LYS A 257 -20.69 -21.84 -5.03
C LYS A 257 -20.06 -21.67 -3.67
N LEU A 258 -20.64 -20.77 -2.88
CA LEU A 258 -20.41 -20.70 -1.43
C LEU A 258 -21.38 -21.62 -0.69
N PRO A 259 -21.08 -22.05 0.56
CA PRO A 259 -21.99 -22.83 1.39
C PRO A 259 -23.33 -22.13 1.62
N GLU A 260 -23.30 -20.82 1.82
CA GLU A 260 -24.46 -19.96 2.01
C GLU A 260 -24.60 -19.01 0.80
N ASN A 261 -25.83 -18.87 0.28
CA ASN A 261 -26.10 -17.96 -0.82
C ASN A 261 -26.40 -16.55 -0.31
N VAL A 262 -25.34 -15.82 0.04
CA VAL A 262 -25.38 -14.47 0.62
C VAL A 262 -24.54 -13.48 -0.20
N PRO A 263 -24.86 -12.19 -0.16
CA PRO A 263 -24.05 -11.16 -0.81
C PRO A 263 -22.57 -11.25 -0.47
N ALA A 264 -21.71 -11.08 -1.46
CA ALA A 264 -20.27 -11.01 -1.31
C ALA A 264 -19.79 -9.58 -1.60
N TYR A 265 -18.96 -9.02 -0.73
CA TYR A 265 -18.55 -7.62 -0.79
C TYR A 265 -17.08 -7.44 -1.16
N SER A 266 -16.25 -8.43 -0.85
CA SER A 266 -14.82 -8.38 -1.14
C SER A 266 -14.26 -9.75 -1.48
N SER A 267 -13.15 -9.74 -2.21
CA SER A 267 -12.42 -10.96 -2.57
C SER A 267 -10.91 -10.70 -2.53
N LEU A 268 -10.16 -11.77 -2.26
CA LEU A 268 -8.72 -11.78 -2.35
C LEU A 268 -8.25 -13.15 -2.86
N ILE A 269 -7.37 -13.14 -3.87
CA ILE A 269 -6.50 -14.26 -4.20
C ILE A 269 -5.17 -13.96 -3.53
N ALA A 270 -4.92 -14.61 -2.40
CA ALA A 270 -3.76 -14.33 -1.56
C ALA A 270 -2.47 -14.88 -2.15
N ASP A 271 -1.38 -14.17 -1.95
CA ASP A 271 -0.02 -14.62 -2.19
C ASP A 271 0.69 -15.00 -0.88
N GLY A 272 1.86 -15.63 -0.98
CA GLY A 272 2.70 -15.99 0.16
C GLY A 272 2.57 -17.44 0.57
N ASN A 273 2.23 -17.71 1.82
CA ASN A 273 2.24 -19.06 2.40
C ASN A 273 1.26 -20.02 1.72
N GLN A 274 1.80 -21.05 1.04
CA GLN A 274 1.00 -22.03 0.28
C GLN A 274 0.25 -23.04 1.16
N ASP A 275 0.60 -23.14 2.43
CA ASP A 275 -0.10 -24.01 3.41
C ASP A 275 -1.36 -23.33 3.93
N LYS A 276 -1.63 -22.11 3.54
CA LYS A 276 -2.80 -21.31 3.93
C LYS A 276 -3.83 -21.21 2.81
N PRO A 277 -5.10 -20.93 3.12
CA PRO A 277 -6.13 -20.74 2.11
C PRO A 277 -5.74 -19.65 1.09
N LYS A 278 -5.77 -20.01 -0.20
CA LYS A 278 -5.46 -19.08 -1.29
C LYS A 278 -6.58 -18.08 -1.57
N TYR A 279 -7.83 -18.51 -1.37
CA TYR A 279 -8.99 -17.71 -1.74
C TYR A 279 -9.74 -17.24 -0.49
N MET A 280 -10.08 -15.97 -0.47
CA MET A 280 -10.83 -15.33 0.60
C MET A 280 -12.00 -14.54 0.02
N ILE A 281 -13.20 -14.76 0.56
CA ILE A 281 -14.42 -14.05 0.16
C ILE A 281 -15.05 -13.43 1.40
N GLY A 282 -15.13 -12.11 1.41
CA GLY A 282 -15.85 -11.35 2.43
C GLY A 282 -17.33 -11.27 2.06
N THR A 283 -18.18 -11.75 2.94
CA THR A 283 -19.62 -11.83 2.74
C THR A 283 -20.39 -11.06 3.80
N GLU A 284 -21.72 -11.03 3.66
CA GLU A 284 -22.65 -10.48 4.64
C GLU A 284 -22.52 -11.14 6.04
N ILE A 285 -22.14 -12.41 6.09
CA ILE A 285 -22.13 -13.22 7.33
C ILE A 285 -20.72 -13.54 7.83
N GLY A 286 -19.68 -13.04 7.18
CA GLY A 286 -18.30 -13.27 7.60
C GLY A 286 -17.33 -13.52 6.45
N LEU A 287 -16.17 -14.06 6.81
CA LEU A 287 -15.07 -14.37 5.91
C LEU A 287 -15.09 -15.87 5.56
N TYR A 288 -15.27 -16.20 4.29
CA TYR A 288 -15.04 -17.55 3.77
C TYR A 288 -13.62 -17.67 3.22
N THR A 289 -12.97 -18.80 3.53
CA THR A 289 -11.63 -19.13 3.03
C THR A 289 -11.63 -20.50 2.34
N SER A 290 -10.82 -20.67 1.30
CA SER A 290 -10.69 -21.93 0.56
C SER A 290 -9.30 -22.07 -0.07
N THR A 291 -8.83 -23.30 -0.23
CA THR A 291 -7.61 -23.63 -0.99
C THR A 291 -7.92 -23.98 -2.45
N ASP A 292 -9.15 -24.42 -2.76
CA ASP A 292 -9.51 -25.07 -4.02
C ASP A 292 -10.81 -24.53 -4.66
N LEU A 293 -11.48 -23.56 -4.03
CA LEU A 293 -12.79 -23.00 -4.44
C LEU A 293 -13.97 -23.98 -4.35
N SER A 294 -13.76 -25.20 -3.91
CA SER A 294 -14.79 -26.22 -3.76
C SER A 294 -15.15 -26.45 -2.30
N ASN A 295 -14.14 -26.40 -1.44
CA ASN A 295 -14.28 -26.58 -0.01
C ASN A 295 -14.05 -25.24 0.70
N TRP A 296 -15.10 -24.73 1.34
CA TRP A 296 -15.08 -23.46 2.03
C TRP A 296 -15.20 -23.60 3.53
N THR A 297 -14.41 -22.81 4.24
CA THR A 297 -14.48 -22.69 5.71
C THR A 297 -14.88 -21.26 6.07
N LEU A 298 -15.90 -21.10 6.89
CA LEU A 298 -16.24 -19.81 7.50
C LEU A 298 -15.27 -19.56 8.67
N ASP A 299 -14.59 -18.43 8.65
CA ASP A 299 -13.68 -18.02 9.71
C ASP A 299 -14.47 -17.80 11.02
N ASN A 300 -14.05 -18.44 12.10
CA ASN A 300 -14.76 -18.40 13.38
C ASN A 300 -14.49 -17.11 14.18
N VAL A 301 -13.44 -16.36 13.86
CA VAL A 301 -13.12 -15.08 14.51
C VAL A 301 -13.90 -13.93 13.88
N ILE A 302 -14.08 -13.98 12.55
CA ILE A 302 -14.76 -12.93 11.76
C ILE A 302 -16.19 -13.36 11.36
N ALA A 303 -16.76 -14.35 12.02
CA ALA A 303 -18.11 -14.80 11.73
C ALA A 303 -19.20 -13.82 12.21
N ASN A 304 -20.37 -13.88 11.56
CA ASN A 304 -21.57 -13.10 11.89
C ASN A 304 -21.40 -11.58 11.82
N VAL A 305 -20.58 -11.11 10.89
CA VAL A 305 -20.40 -9.68 10.62
C VAL A 305 -20.07 -9.47 9.14
N PRO A 306 -20.62 -8.46 8.46
CA PRO A 306 -20.26 -8.18 7.08
C PRO A 306 -18.78 -7.84 6.93
N VAL A 307 -18.12 -8.50 5.98
CA VAL A 307 -16.71 -8.25 5.62
C VAL A 307 -16.68 -7.39 4.37
N MET A 308 -16.35 -6.13 4.54
CA MET A 308 -16.49 -5.11 3.51
C MET A 308 -15.27 -4.99 2.60
N GLU A 309 -14.07 -5.25 3.12
CA GLU A 309 -12.82 -5.12 2.36
C GLU A 309 -11.79 -6.14 2.85
N ILE A 310 -11.10 -6.77 1.89
CA ILE A 310 -9.94 -7.62 2.15
C ILE A 310 -8.80 -7.09 1.30
N LYS A 311 -7.66 -6.81 1.91
CA LYS A 311 -6.46 -6.35 1.22
C LYS A 311 -5.24 -7.11 1.70
N GLN A 312 -4.34 -7.41 0.79
CA GLN A 312 -3.02 -7.93 1.10
C GLN A 312 -1.97 -6.89 0.73
N GLN A 313 -0.97 -6.72 1.57
CA GLN A 313 0.19 -5.90 1.25
C GLN A 313 1.08 -6.66 0.26
N ALA A 314 1.00 -6.28 -1.01
CA ALA A 314 1.68 -6.98 -2.11
C ALA A 314 3.10 -6.44 -2.38
N LEU A 315 3.49 -5.35 -1.73
CA LEU A 315 4.79 -4.73 -2.00
C LEU A 315 5.90 -5.50 -1.33
N GLU A 316 6.94 -5.77 -2.10
CA GLU A 316 8.16 -6.38 -1.61
C GLU A 316 8.90 -5.44 -0.67
N ASN A 317 9.59 -6.03 0.31
CA ASN A 317 10.50 -5.28 1.15
C ASN A 317 11.72 -4.88 0.31
N HIS A 318 11.99 -3.58 0.27
CA HIS A 318 13.21 -3.06 -0.34
C HIS A 318 13.92 -2.16 0.66
N ASP A 319 15.21 -2.01 0.48
CA ASP A 319 16.05 -1.23 1.38
C ASP A 319 15.48 0.18 1.56
N PRO A 320 15.23 0.61 2.80
CA PRO A 320 14.77 1.96 3.07
C PRO A 320 15.82 2.95 2.59
N ARG A 321 15.41 3.87 1.72
CA ARG A 321 16.28 4.96 1.25
C ARG A 321 15.81 6.27 1.84
N PRO A 322 16.73 7.18 2.22
CA PRO A 322 16.35 8.44 2.78
C PRO A 322 15.65 9.30 1.71
N ILE A 323 14.51 9.86 2.06
CA ILE A 323 13.89 10.94 1.31
C ILE A 323 14.48 12.24 1.83
N HIS A 324 15.02 13.06 0.93
CA HIS A 324 15.57 14.36 1.28
C HIS A 324 14.52 15.45 1.04
N LEU A 325 14.11 16.10 2.09
CA LEU A 325 13.32 17.32 2.00
C LEU A 325 14.28 18.51 1.94
N VAL A 326 14.09 19.37 0.96
CA VAL A 326 14.86 20.64 0.83
C VAL A 326 13.92 21.77 1.20
N ASP A 327 14.28 22.55 2.21
CA ASP A 327 13.49 23.72 2.61
C ASP A 327 13.71 24.92 1.68
N GLU A 328 12.98 26.02 1.92
CA GLU A 328 13.04 27.24 1.11
C GLU A 328 14.43 27.93 1.12
N VAL A 329 15.27 27.62 2.10
CA VAL A 329 16.63 28.14 2.22
C VAL A 329 17.70 27.24 1.62
N GLY A 330 17.27 26.01 1.22
CA GLY A 330 18.15 25.00 0.63
C GLY A 330 18.75 24.01 1.63
N ASP A 331 18.32 24.03 2.89
CA ASP A 331 18.74 23.06 3.89
C ASP A 331 18.07 21.71 3.63
N VAL A 332 18.87 20.64 3.71
CA VAL A 332 18.42 19.27 3.40
C VAL A 332 18.14 18.49 4.69
N THR A 333 16.90 18.13 4.91
CA THR A 333 16.49 17.19 5.96
C THR A 333 16.29 15.81 5.37
N SER A 334 17.01 14.81 5.87
CA SER A 334 16.85 13.42 5.42
C SER A 334 15.88 12.67 6.34
N ILE A 335 14.79 12.17 5.77
CA ILE A 335 13.82 11.36 6.48
C ILE A 335 14.01 9.91 6.05
N TYR A 336 14.26 9.03 7.02
CA TYR A 336 14.35 7.59 6.81
C TYR A 336 13.00 6.95 7.17
N TYR A 337 12.33 6.39 6.20
CA TYR A 337 11.18 5.54 6.46
C TYR A 337 11.65 4.09 6.63
N PRO A 338 11.16 3.39 7.65
CA PRO A 338 11.44 1.96 7.76
C PRO A 338 10.91 1.26 6.51
N GLY A 339 11.65 0.28 6.03
CA GLY A 339 11.21 -0.56 4.91
C GLY A 339 9.88 -1.26 5.20
N ILE A 340 9.27 -1.82 4.18
CA ILE A 340 8.01 -2.55 4.29
C ILE A 340 8.26 -3.82 5.12
N SER A 341 7.70 -3.90 6.32
CA SER A 341 7.84 -5.05 7.23
C SER A 341 6.62 -5.97 7.23
N ASN A 342 5.60 -5.65 6.43
CA ASN A 342 4.31 -6.32 6.41
C ASN A 342 3.93 -6.90 5.05
N GLN A 343 4.93 -7.25 4.24
CA GLN A 343 4.70 -7.95 2.96
C GLN A 343 3.85 -9.20 3.17
N ASN A 344 2.87 -9.39 2.30
CA ASN A 344 1.87 -10.45 2.31
C ASN A 344 0.94 -10.50 3.55
N VAL A 345 1.05 -9.55 4.48
CA VAL A 345 0.07 -9.43 5.57
C VAL A 345 -1.31 -9.12 4.98
N VAL A 346 -2.31 -9.87 5.44
CA VAL A 346 -3.71 -9.67 5.04
C VAL A 346 -4.43 -8.81 6.07
N TYR A 347 -5.19 -7.84 5.58
CA TYR A 347 -6.06 -6.97 6.38
C TYR A 347 -7.50 -7.18 5.97
N VAL A 348 -8.39 -7.31 6.97
CA VAL A 348 -9.83 -7.54 6.78
C VAL A 348 -10.61 -6.48 7.51
N ALA A 349 -11.36 -5.67 6.79
CA ALA A 349 -12.24 -4.64 7.36
C ALA A 349 -13.68 -5.15 7.43
N THR A 350 -14.29 -5.00 8.61
CA THR A 350 -15.65 -5.46 8.88
C THR A 350 -16.59 -4.29 9.17
N PHE A 351 -17.87 -4.49 8.93
CA PHE A 351 -18.88 -3.53 9.34
C PHE A 351 -19.32 -3.81 10.78
N GLY A 352 -18.70 -3.09 11.74
CA GLY A 352 -19.09 -3.12 13.15
C GLY A 352 -18.10 -3.82 14.11
N ARG A 353 -17.10 -4.59 13.62
CA ARG A 353 -16.08 -5.23 14.49
C ARG A 353 -14.66 -4.71 14.26
N GLY A 354 -14.49 -3.69 13.40
CA GLY A 354 -13.21 -3.04 13.15
C GLY A 354 -12.36 -3.74 12.09
N LEU A 355 -11.05 -3.62 12.24
CA LEU A 355 -10.03 -4.11 11.31
C LEU A 355 -9.26 -5.27 11.94
N PHE A 356 -9.14 -6.37 11.19
CA PHE A 356 -8.35 -7.54 11.57
C PHE A 356 -7.08 -7.61 10.73
N ARG A 357 -6.02 -8.16 11.30
CA ARG A 357 -4.73 -8.38 10.66
C ARG A 357 -4.36 -9.86 10.78
N CYS A 358 -3.96 -10.48 9.66
CA CYS A 358 -3.45 -11.84 9.61
C CYS A 358 -2.02 -11.84 9.07
N ASN A 359 -1.08 -12.34 9.86
CA ASN A 359 0.34 -12.42 9.51
C ASN A 359 0.72 -13.78 8.89
N ASP A 360 -0.20 -14.72 8.77
CA ASP A 360 0.06 -16.09 8.33
C ASP A 360 0.60 -16.19 6.89
N TYR A 361 0.40 -15.15 6.10
CA TYR A 361 0.86 -15.04 4.72
C TYR A 361 2.16 -14.23 4.59
N ALA A 362 2.62 -13.60 5.68
CA ALA A 362 3.83 -12.79 5.64
C ALA A 362 5.03 -13.66 5.27
N GLN A 363 5.68 -13.33 4.14
CA GLN A 363 6.99 -13.87 3.80
C GLN A 363 8.05 -12.87 4.27
N ARG A 364 9.01 -13.33 5.02
CA ARG A 364 10.22 -12.58 5.32
C ARG A 364 11.31 -13.11 4.41
N ASP A 365 11.71 -12.34 3.41
CA ASP A 365 12.83 -12.70 2.57
C ASP A 365 14.10 -12.82 3.41
N GLY A 366 14.72 -14.01 3.34
CA GLY A 366 16.08 -14.28 3.81
C GLY A 366 16.27 -14.45 5.32
N GLU A 367 15.30 -14.16 6.17
CA GLU A 367 15.27 -14.69 7.52
C GLU A 367 14.42 -15.97 7.51
N SER A 368 15.05 -17.10 7.90
CA SER A 368 14.28 -18.25 8.32
C SER A 368 13.14 -17.71 9.19
N ILE A 369 11.89 -18.03 8.81
CA ILE A 369 10.77 -17.84 9.70
C ILE A 369 11.22 -18.49 11.00
N ILE A 370 11.61 -17.66 11.96
CA ILE A 370 11.42 -18.08 13.34
C ILE A 370 9.89 -18.18 13.35
N GLU A 371 9.41 -19.41 13.19
CA GLU A 371 8.03 -19.70 13.49
C GLU A 371 7.75 -18.94 14.77
N ASN A 372 6.97 -17.87 14.69
CA ASN A 372 6.18 -17.48 15.82
C ASN A 372 5.14 -18.59 15.98
N THR A 373 5.62 -19.81 16.24
CA THR A 373 4.92 -20.73 17.06
C THR A 373 4.57 -19.91 18.28
N SER A 374 3.33 -19.48 18.31
CA SER A 374 2.59 -18.96 19.45
C SER A 374 3.36 -19.07 20.77
N SER A 375 4.09 -18.06 21.05
CA SER A 375 4.87 -17.61 22.17
C SER A 375 6.29 -17.25 21.69
N ALA A 376 6.45 -16.11 20.96
CA ALA A 376 7.59 -15.30 21.34
C ALA A 376 7.39 -15.13 22.85
N LYS A 377 8.20 -15.83 23.64
CA LYS A 377 8.22 -15.63 25.08
C LYS A 377 8.49 -14.15 25.26
N SER A 378 7.42 -13.38 25.50
CA SER A 378 7.57 -11.96 25.75
C SER A 378 8.32 -11.86 27.06
N LEU A 379 9.37 -11.09 27.09
CA LEU A 379 10.06 -10.78 28.32
C LEU A 379 9.03 -10.34 29.35
N GLU A 380 8.84 -11.09 30.45
CA GLU A 380 8.01 -10.61 31.55
C GLU A 380 8.62 -9.31 32.07
N MET A 381 7.88 -8.20 31.95
CA MET A 381 8.40 -6.88 32.26
C MET A 381 7.30 -5.99 32.84
N ASN A 382 7.65 -5.20 33.85
CA ASN A 382 6.84 -4.12 34.38
C ASN A 382 7.69 -2.86 34.60
N VAL A 383 7.07 -1.69 34.47
CA VAL A 383 7.69 -0.39 34.73
C VAL A 383 6.88 0.36 35.77
N TYR A 384 7.54 0.76 36.85
CA TYR A 384 6.91 1.49 37.94
C TYR A 384 7.87 2.47 38.65
N PRO A 385 7.36 3.58 39.21
CA PRO A 385 5.99 4.06 39.07
C PRO A 385 5.68 4.52 37.63
N ASN A 386 4.40 4.47 37.29
CA ASN A 386 3.90 5.07 36.06
C ASN A 386 2.58 5.79 36.43
N PRO A 387 2.50 7.12 36.40
CA PRO A 387 3.45 8.09 35.81
C PRO A 387 4.83 8.19 36.49
N VAL A 388 5.83 8.56 35.69
CA VAL A 388 7.24 8.74 36.08
C VAL A 388 7.52 10.23 36.28
N VAL A 389 8.05 10.59 37.46
CA VAL A 389 8.43 12.01 37.73
C VAL A 389 9.91 12.26 37.45
N SER A 390 10.79 11.39 37.93
CA SER A 390 12.25 11.53 37.77
C SER A 390 12.90 10.19 37.45
N GLU A 391 12.53 9.15 38.17
CA GLU A 391 13.11 7.81 38.03
C GLU A 391 12.00 6.75 38.06
N ALA A 392 12.24 5.66 37.36
CA ALA A 392 11.40 4.47 37.39
C ALA A 392 12.25 3.21 37.43
N THR A 393 11.63 2.14 37.87
CA THR A 393 12.22 0.80 37.93
C THR A 393 11.60 -0.06 36.84
N ILE A 394 12.43 -0.73 36.05
CA ILE A 394 12.04 -1.83 35.16
C ILE A 394 12.26 -3.13 35.94
N SER A 395 11.23 -3.92 36.17
CA SER A 395 11.39 -5.32 36.58
C SER A 395 11.24 -6.22 35.34
N PHE A 396 12.10 -7.21 35.20
CA PHE A 396 12.10 -8.13 34.07
C PHE A 396 12.60 -9.50 34.49
N ASN A 397 12.20 -10.56 33.77
CA ASN A 397 12.59 -11.93 34.03
C ASN A 397 13.43 -12.49 32.87
N VAL A 398 14.67 -12.87 33.12
CA VAL A 398 15.59 -13.42 32.12
C VAL A 398 15.55 -14.95 32.21
N GLU A 399 15.23 -15.62 31.09
CA GLU A 399 15.15 -17.10 31.08
C GLU A 399 16.51 -17.79 30.96
N GLU A 400 17.45 -17.14 30.27
CA GLU A 400 18.84 -17.59 30.15
C GLU A 400 19.79 -16.40 30.19
N THR A 401 21.02 -16.62 30.62
CA THR A 401 22.02 -15.54 30.73
C THR A 401 22.11 -14.76 29.43
N SER A 402 21.74 -13.47 29.47
CA SER A 402 21.64 -12.60 28.30
C SER A 402 22.12 -11.18 28.60
N GLU A 403 22.60 -10.52 27.56
CA GLU A 403 22.80 -9.07 27.62
C GLU A 403 21.44 -8.36 27.60
N VAL A 404 21.25 -7.40 28.50
CA VAL A 404 20.00 -6.64 28.64
C VAL A 404 20.25 -5.17 28.32
N SER A 405 19.33 -4.61 27.55
CA SER A 405 19.31 -3.18 27.19
C SER A 405 17.90 -2.63 27.25
N TYR A 406 17.77 -1.30 27.40
CA TYR A 406 16.49 -0.62 27.18
C TYR A 406 16.63 0.58 26.24
N GLN A 407 15.57 0.84 25.51
CA GLN A 407 15.41 1.97 24.62
C GLN A 407 14.12 2.72 24.98
N ILE A 408 14.17 4.05 24.89
CA ILE A 408 12.98 4.88 25.07
C ILE A 408 12.70 5.60 23.75
N TYR A 409 11.44 5.54 23.33
CA TYR A 409 10.95 6.17 22.10
C TYR A 409 9.86 7.20 22.43
N ASP A 410 9.84 8.31 21.71
CA ASP A 410 8.67 9.19 21.71
C ASP A 410 7.54 8.60 20.84
N LEU A 411 6.37 9.26 20.83
CA LEU A 411 5.21 8.77 20.06
C LEU A 411 5.40 8.84 18.53
N SER A 412 6.41 9.57 18.05
CA SER A 412 6.79 9.56 16.63
C SER A 412 7.66 8.37 16.24
N GLY A 413 8.05 7.52 17.22
CA GLY A 413 8.96 6.39 17.02
C GLY A 413 10.44 6.78 17.06
N ARG A 414 10.77 8.05 17.33
CA ARG A 414 12.15 8.48 17.46
C ARG A 414 12.74 7.98 18.78
N MET A 415 13.89 7.30 18.70
CA MET A 415 14.62 6.86 19.88
C MET A 415 15.25 8.06 20.60
N VAL A 416 14.81 8.30 21.83
CA VAL A 416 15.31 9.41 22.67
C VAL A 416 16.34 8.95 23.70
N LYS A 417 16.42 7.66 23.98
CA LYS A 417 17.41 7.08 24.90
C LYS A 417 17.70 5.63 24.53
N ASN A 418 18.98 5.23 24.66
CA ASN A 418 19.42 3.83 24.49
C ASN A 418 20.50 3.52 25.55
N VAL A 419 20.31 2.47 26.33
CA VAL A 419 21.21 2.11 27.43
C VAL A 419 21.37 0.60 27.47
N THR A 420 22.61 0.13 27.48
CA THR A 420 22.97 -1.25 27.79
C THR A 420 23.14 -1.40 29.28
N LEU A 421 22.36 -2.30 29.89
CA LEU A 421 22.41 -2.56 31.33
C LEU A 421 23.51 -3.57 31.72
N GLY A 422 23.96 -4.40 30.79
CA GLY A 422 24.95 -5.45 30.97
C GLY A 422 24.35 -6.84 30.89
N THR A 423 25.11 -7.86 31.33
CA THR A 423 24.71 -9.26 31.31
C THR A 423 24.03 -9.65 32.60
N TYR A 424 22.84 -10.26 32.49
CA TYR A 424 22.04 -10.78 33.61
C TYR A 424 21.89 -12.29 33.49
N GLY A 425 22.02 -12.98 34.63
CA GLY A 425 21.74 -14.41 34.69
C GLY A 425 20.25 -14.73 34.66
N GLN A 426 19.91 -16.03 34.58
CA GLN A 426 18.55 -16.50 34.67
C GLN A 426 17.86 -16.02 35.96
N GLY A 427 16.62 -15.55 35.86
CA GLY A 427 15.79 -15.15 37.02
C GLY A 427 15.24 -13.73 36.87
N SER A 428 14.58 -13.25 37.93
CA SER A 428 13.97 -11.94 38.01
C SER A 428 14.97 -10.89 38.45
N HIS A 429 14.97 -9.76 37.74
CA HIS A 429 15.89 -8.65 37.94
C HIS A 429 15.15 -7.32 37.93
N THR A 430 15.83 -6.30 38.47
CA THR A 430 15.35 -4.91 38.39
C THR A 430 16.47 -3.98 37.92
N ALA A 431 16.12 -2.97 37.18
CA ALA A 431 17.03 -1.90 36.79
C ALA A 431 16.33 -0.55 36.91
N ASN A 432 17.05 0.45 37.40
CA ASN A 432 16.50 1.80 37.48
C ASN A 432 16.89 2.59 36.24
N PHE A 433 15.99 3.46 35.78
CA PHE A 433 16.26 4.44 34.75
C PHE A 433 15.66 5.79 35.11
N ASN A 434 16.30 6.86 34.66
CA ASN A 434 15.78 8.20 34.84
C ASN A 434 15.22 8.76 33.52
N VAL A 435 14.26 9.67 33.65
CA VAL A 435 13.62 10.38 32.56
C VAL A 435 14.15 11.82 32.40
N ASN A 436 15.28 12.12 33.01
CA ASN A 436 15.91 13.44 32.94
C ASN A 436 16.19 13.81 31.48
N GLY A 437 15.76 15.02 31.11
CA GLY A 437 15.89 15.53 29.74
C GLY A 437 14.74 15.16 28.81
N LEU A 438 13.78 14.35 29.26
CA LEU A 438 12.53 14.11 28.53
C LEU A 438 11.50 15.18 28.92
N THR A 439 10.74 15.66 27.94
CA THR A 439 9.61 16.56 28.19
C THR A 439 8.42 15.77 28.73
N SER A 440 7.54 16.41 29.49
CA SER A 440 6.28 15.78 29.94
C SER A 440 5.52 15.25 28.72
N GLY A 441 5.12 13.99 28.80
CA GLY A 441 4.44 13.31 27.68
C GLY A 441 4.47 11.80 27.79
N THR A 442 3.94 11.14 26.79
CA THR A 442 3.91 9.68 26.68
C THR A 442 5.12 9.18 25.91
N TYR A 443 5.74 8.11 26.42
CA TYR A 443 6.88 7.43 25.80
C TYR A 443 6.67 5.91 25.80
N ILE A 444 7.41 5.22 24.94
CA ILE A 444 7.48 3.76 24.88
C ILE A 444 8.86 3.32 25.37
N VAL A 445 8.89 2.51 26.39
CA VAL A 445 10.11 1.83 26.87
C VAL A 445 10.14 0.43 26.29
N LYS A 446 11.15 0.11 25.50
CA LYS A 446 11.45 -1.25 25.02
C LYS A 446 12.60 -1.82 25.82
N VAL A 447 12.43 -2.99 26.37
CA VAL A 447 13.51 -3.77 27.02
C VAL A 447 13.81 -4.99 26.18
N GLN A 448 15.08 -5.28 26.00
CA GLN A 448 15.58 -6.45 25.25
C GLN A 448 16.54 -7.24 26.14
N ALA A 449 16.33 -8.56 26.20
CA ALA A 449 17.21 -9.52 26.87
C ALA A 449 17.50 -10.66 25.89
N GLY A 450 18.68 -10.65 25.28
CA GLY A 450 19.02 -11.56 24.18
C GLY A 450 18.04 -11.44 23.02
N THR A 451 17.34 -12.54 22.72
CA THR A 451 16.31 -12.59 21.66
C THR A 451 14.91 -12.18 22.14
N MET A 452 14.70 -12.08 23.47
CA MET A 452 13.41 -11.67 24.04
C MET A 452 13.31 -10.16 24.18
N SER A 453 12.14 -9.60 23.94
CA SER A 453 11.86 -8.19 24.20
C SER A 453 10.42 -7.96 24.59
N ASN A 454 10.19 -6.86 25.31
CA ASN A 454 8.84 -6.37 25.59
C ASN A 454 8.83 -4.84 25.62
N ILE A 455 7.64 -4.26 25.50
CA ILE A 455 7.43 -2.82 25.53
C ILE A 455 6.45 -2.42 26.63
N SER A 456 6.67 -1.27 27.23
CA SER A 456 5.74 -0.66 28.17
C SER A 456 5.54 0.83 27.83
N LYS A 457 4.32 1.28 27.94
CA LYS A 457 3.98 2.70 27.81
C LYS A 457 4.17 3.38 29.17
N ILE A 458 4.91 4.49 29.17
CA ILE A 458 5.08 5.33 30.36
C ILE A 458 4.57 6.74 30.11
N LEU A 459 4.10 7.38 31.16
CA LEU A 459 3.75 8.80 31.20
C LEU A 459 4.81 9.53 32.02
N VAL A 460 5.50 10.50 31.44
CA VAL A 460 6.49 11.38 32.09
C VAL A 460 5.80 12.67 32.49
N HIS A 461 5.97 13.06 33.76
CA HIS A 461 5.41 14.31 34.32
C HIS A 461 6.46 15.40 34.43
#